data_0dce6e397fdf7107d9e056a1eac7c488
#
_entry.id   0dce6e397fdf7107d9e056a1eac7c488
#
_cell.length_a   1.000
_cell.length_b   1.000
_cell.length_c   1.000
_cell.angle_alpha   90.00
_cell.angle_beta   90.00
_cell.angle_gamma   90.00
#
_symmetry.space_group_name_H-M   'P 1'
#
loop_
_entity.id
_entity.type
_entity.pdbx_description
1 polymer ?
#
loop_
_entity_poly.entity_id
_entity_poly.type
_entity_poly.pdbx_seq_one_letter_code
_entity_poly.pdbx_strand_id
1 'polypeptide(L)'
;MKRIAVSIRNRVFSESVMMMLLQTGDFRPIRIPSQPPDMILVECQASAPEIVLMDVTPAPPETTVAGRLNLIEKLRLELPHCKMVMLCDEVAYPQLARDVMRAKQAGQIDAFFYASVTAEYLTAALNAL
;
A
#
# COMPACT_ATOMS: atom_id res chain seq x y z
N MET A 1 6.65 -8.27 15.59
CA MET A 1 6.70 -8.01 14.13
C MET A 1 5.43 -7.28 13.69
N LYS A 2 5.59 -6.29 12.87
CA LYS A 2 4.43 -5.56 12.31
C LYS A 2 3.75 -6.38 11.22
N ARG A 3 2.44 -6.53 11.32
CA ARG A 3 1.63 -7.17 10.28
C ARG A 3 1.39 -6.15 9.17
N ILE A 4 1.79 -6.47 7.95
CA ILE A 4 1.65 -5.60 6.80
C ILE A 4 0.94 -6.36 5.67
N ALA A 5 -0.16 -5.80 5.20
CA ALA A 5 -0.87 -6.31 4.04
C ALA A 5 -0.33 -5.64 2.78
N VAL A 6 -0.02 -6.45 1.77
CA VAL A 6 0.58 -5.98 0.51
C VAL A 6 -0.40 -6.24 -0.62
N SER A 7 -0.93 -5.14 -1.18
CA SER A 7 -1.90 -5.15 -2.28
C SER A 7 -1.26 -4.50 -3.51
N ILE A 8 -0.50 -5.28 -4.27
CA ILE A 8 0.23 -4.80 -5.45
C ILE A 8 -0.21 -5.61 -6.66
N ARG A 9 -0.65 -4.92 -7.71
CA ARG A 9 -1.22 -5.54 -8.91
C ARG A 9 -0.19 -6.33 -9.71
N ASN A 10 1.01 -5.76 -9.91
CA ASN A 10 2.09 -6.44 -10.63
C ASN A 10 2.66 -7.55 -9.74
N ARG A 11 2.56 -8.79 -10.19
CA ARG A 11 2.94 -9.95 -9.38
C ARG A 11 4.43 -9.99 -9.07
N VAL A 12 5.28 -9.68 -10.05
CA VAL A 12 6.74 -9.66 -9.87
C VAL A 12 7.12 -8.60 -8.84
N PHE A 13 6.53 -7.42 -8.94
CA PHE A 13 6.78 -6.34 -8.01
C PHE A 13 6.27 -6.68 -6.60
N SER A 14 5.09 -7.29 -6.52
CA SER A 14 4.53 -7.77 -5.25
C SER A 14 5.47 -8.76 -4.57
N GLU A 15 5.99 -9.73 -5.32
CA GLU A 15 6.92 -10.72 -4.79
C GLU A 15 8.22 -10.09 -4.30
N SER A 16 8.75 -9.13 -5.05
CA SER A 16 9.96 -8.40 -4.65
C SER A 16 9.75 -7.67 -3.33
N VAL A 17 8.64 -6.97 -3.19
CA VAL A 17 8.32 -6.24 -1.95
C VAL A 17 8.14 -7.20 -0.79
N MET A 18 7.44 -8.31 -1.00
CA MET A 18 7.27 -9.34 0.03
C MET A 18 8.61 -9.87 0.51
N MET A 19 9.54 -10.14 -0.39
CA MET A 19 10.88 -10.60 -0.04
C MET A 19 11.67 -9.56 0.74
N MET A 20 11.61 -8.29 0.33
CA MET A 20 12.26 -7.20 1.05
C MET A 20 11.79 -7.13 2.50
N LEU A 21 10.49 -7.25 2.71
CA LEU A 21 9.90 -7.19 4.04
C LEU A 21 10.29 -8.40 4.89
N LEU A 22 10.28 -9.59 4.30
CA LEU A 22 10.67 -10.82 5.00
C LEU A 22 12.13 -10.83 5.43
N GLN A 23 13.02 -10.27 4.63
CA GLN A 23 14.45 -10.25 4.90
C GLN A 23 14.84 -9.45 6.14
N THR A 24 14.04 -8.44 6.50
CA THR A 24 14.35 -7.61 7.68
C THR A 24 14.07 -8.31 9.01
N GLY A 25 13.14 -9.27 9.03
CA GLY A 25 12.67 -9.87 10.25
C GLY A 25 11.73 -9.00 11.08
N ASP A 26 11.46 -7.78 10.65
CA ASP A 26 10.63 -6.80 11.39
C ASP A 26 9.15 -6.87 11.02
N PHE A 27 8.81 -7.59 9.94
CA PHE A 27 7.46 -7.61 9.40
C PHE A 27 6.93 -9.02 9.26
N ARG A 28 5.60 -9.13 9.36
CA ARG A 28 4.85 -10.30 8.94
C ARG A 28 4.01 -9.89 7.73
N PRO A 29 4.54 -10.02 6.51
CA PRO A 29 3.81 -9.59 5.32
C PRO A 29 2.76 -10.61 4.90
N ILE A 30 1.63 -10.10 4.44
CA ILE A 30 0.51 -10.89 3.95
C ILE A 30 0.15 -10.34 2.59
N ARG A 31 0.18 -11.19 1.56
CA ARG A 31 -0.28 -10.77 0.24
C ARG A 31 -1.81 -10.80 0.22
N ILE A 32 -2.41 -9.68 -0.21
CA ILE A 32 -3.85 -9.59 -0.44
C ILE A 32 -4.11 -9.21 -1.90
N PRO A 33 -5.33 -9.46 -2.43
CA PRO A 33 -5.62 -9.11 -3.82
C PRO A 33 -5.57 -7.60 -4.04
N SER A 34 -5.43 -7.19 -5.31
CA SER A 34 -5.53 -5.79 -5.70
C SER A 34 -6.95 -5.40 -6.10
N GLN A 35 -7.81 -6.38 -6.32
CA GLN A 35 -9.23 -6.21 -6.66
C GLN A 35 -9.94 -7.56 -6.53
N PRO A 36 -11.28 -7.58 -6.33
CA PRO A 36 -12.13 -6.40 -6.13
C PRO A 36 -11.97 -5.82 -4.72
N PRO A 37 -12.44 -4.59 -4.49
CA PRO A 37 -12.32 -3.94 -3.16
C PRO A 37 -12.95 -4.74 -2.02
N ASP A 38 -14.06 -5.42 -2.25
CA ASP A 38 -14.73 -6.21 -1.23
C ASP A 38 -13.85 -7.35 -0.71
N MET A 39 -13.06 -7.98 -1.59
CA MET A 39 -12.12 -9.03 -1.19
C MET A 39 -10.97 -8.48 -0.35
N ILE A 40 -10.51 -7.28 -0.68
CA ILE A 40 -9.47 -6.59 0.10
C ILE A 40 -9.98 -6.33 1.51
N LEU A 41 -11.21 -5.85 1.64
CA LEU A 41 -11.83 -5.61 2.94
C LEU A 41 -11.90 -6.88 3.78
N VAL A 42 -12.36 -7.98 3.19
CA VAL A 42 -12.46 -9.28 3.87
C VAL A 42 -11.10 -9.76 4.35
N GLU A 43 -10.09 -9.70 3.48
CA GLU A 43 -8.74 -10.14 3.81
C GLU A 43 -8.11 -9.28 4.91
N CYS A 44 -8.33 -7.97 4.87
CA CYS A 44 -7.82 -7.06 5.89
C CYS A 44 -8.52 -7.27 7.22
N GLN A 45 -9.83 -7.51 7.23
CA GLN A 45 -10.55 -7.84 8.46
C GLN A 45 -10.02 -9.12 9.10
N ALA A 46 -9.75 -10.13 8.27
CA ALA A 46 -9.25 -11.42 8.75
C ALA A 46 -7.82 -11.33 9.30
N SER A 47 -6.95 -10.56 8.66
CA SER A 47 -5.54 -10.48 9.04
C SER A 47 -5.23 -9.35 10.02
N ALA A 48 -6.09 -8.36 10.15
CA ALA A 48 -5.93 -7.20 11.02
C ALA A 48 -4.53 -6.56 10.90
N PRO A 49 -4.13 -6.08 9.71
CA PRO A 49 -2.80 -5.53 9.53
C PRO A 49 -2.64 -4.18 10.24
N GLU A 50 -1.42 -3.87 10.61
CA GLU A 50 -1.05 -2.56 11.15
C GLU A 50 -0.73 -1.56 10.05
N ILE A 51 -0.35 -2.07 8.87
CA ILE A 51 -0.04 -1.28 7.68
C ILE A 51 -0.67 -1.97 6.47
N VAL A 52 -1.26 -1.18 5.58
CA VAL A 52 -1.65 -1.65 4.24
C VAL A 52 -0.81 -0.89 3.23
N LEU A 53 0.00 -1.63 2.49
CA LEU A 53 0.81 -1.10 1.40
C LEU A 53 0.14 -1.46 0.08
N MET A 54 -0.25 -0.44 -0.68
CA MET A 54 -0.95 -0.62 -1.93
C MET A 54 -0.32 0.18 -3.05
N ASP A 55 -0.25 -0.39 -4.25
CA ASP A 55 0.19 0.35 -5.41
C ASP A 55 -0.96 1.16 -6.00
N VAL A 56 -0.62 2.14 -6.82
CA VAL A 56 -1.58 2.88 -7.65
C VAL A 56 -1.17 2.74 -9.11
N THR A 57 -2.16 2.61 -9.98
CA THR A 57 -1.97 2.39 -11.41
C THR A 57 -2.96 3.26 -12.19
N PRO A 58 -2.72 3.52 -13.50
CA PRO A 58 -3.68 4.31 -14.30
C PRO A 58 -5.02 3.62 -14.52
N ALA A 59 -5.03 2.29 -14.45
CA ALA A 59 -6.20 1.44 -14.68
C ALA A 59 -5.93 0.06 -14.07
N PRO A 60 -6.93 -0.71 -13.69
CA PRO A 60 -8.38 -0.42 -13.74
C PRO A 60 -8.82 0.61 -12.69
N PRO A 61 -10.07 1.06 -12.72
CA PRO A 61 -10.55 2.09 -11.78
C PRO A 61 -10.29 1.80 -10.31
N GLU A 62 -10.35 0.53 -9.89
CA GLU A 62 -10.18 0.11 -8.49
C GLU A 62 -8.77 0.37 -7.97
N THR A 63 -7.77 0.39 -8.83
CA THR A 63 -6.36 0.58 -8.45
C THR A 63 -5.83 1.97 -8.78
N THR A 64 -6.67 2.88 -9.28
CA THR A 64 -6.30 4.28 -9.43
C THR A 64 -6.20 4.94 -8.06
N VAL A 65 -5.65 6.15 -8.00
CA VAL A 65 -5.60 6.91 -6.74
C VAL A 65 -7.01 7.06 -6.17
N ALA A 66 -7.97 7.48 -6.99
CA ALA A 66 -9.36 7.64 -6.55
C ALA A 66 -9.96 6.32 -6.05
N GLY A 67 -9.74 5.23 -6.77
CA GLY A 67 -10.23 3.91 -6.38
C GLY A 67 -9.63 3.44 -5.06
N ARG A 68 -8.33 3.63 -4.88
CA ARG A 68 -7.65 3.28 -3.63
C ARG A 68 -8.11 4.16 -2.47
N LEU A 69 -8.35 5.45 -2.70
CA LEU A 69 -8.86 6.34 -1.65
C LEU A 69 -10.27 5.93 -1.19
N ASN A 70 -11.13 5.50 -2.12
CA ASN A 70 -12.45 4.97 -1.75
C ASN A 70 -12.32 3.71 -0.86
N LEU A 71 -11.39 2.83 -1.20
CA LEU A 71 -11.11 1.64 -0.40
C LEU A 71 -10.60 2.03 0.99
N ILE A 72 -9.68 2.98 1.05
CA ILE A 72 -9.10 3.46 2.32
C ILE A 72 -10.17 4.00 3.25
N GLU A 73 -11.14 4.75 2.75
CA GLU A 73 -12.25 5.24 3.57
C GLU A 73 -12.98 4.09 4.26
N LYS A 74 -13.25 3.02 3.52
CA LYS A 74 -13.91 1.82 4.07
C LYS A 74 -13.01 1.08 5.06
N LEU A 75 -11.73 0.94 4.74
CA LEU A 75 -10.76 0.28 5.62
C LEU A 75 -10.61 1.03 6.95
N ARG A 76 -10.64 2.36 6.93
CA ARG A 76 -10.51 3.16 8.15
C ARG A 76 -11.69 2.99 9.11
N LEU A 77 -12.87 2.65 8.58
CA LEU A 77 -14.02 2.34 9.43
C LEU A 77 -13.82 1.03 10.19
N GLU A 78 -13.19 0.05 9.55
CA GLU A 78 -12.96 -1.28 10.14
C GLU A 78 -11.65 -1.35 10.92
N LEU A 79 -10.63 -0.60 10.48
CA LEU A 79 -9.28 -0.64 11.02
C LEU A 79 -8.77 0.79 11.25
N PRO A 80 -9.32 1.50 12.25
CA PRO A 80 -9.04 2.94 12.42
C PRO A 80 -7.59 3.28 12.75
N HIS A 81 -6.80 2.31 13.26
CA HIS A 81 -5.39 2.54 13.59
C HIS A 81 -4.42 2.04 12.52
N CYS A 82 -4.93 1.42 11.46
CA CYS A 82 -4.11 0.91 10.38
C CYS A 82 -3.53 2.05 9.54
N LYS A 83 -2.23 1.98 9.25
CA LYS A 83 -1.56 2.98 8.41
C LYS A 83 -1.75 2.63 6.93
N MET A 84 -2.14 3.62 6.14
CA MET A 84 -2.41 3.46 4.71
C MET A 84 -1.25 4.06 3.93
N VAL A 85 -0.59 3.23 3.12
CA VAL A 85 0.61 3.60 2.39
C VAL A 85 0.43 3.31 0.90
N MET A 86 0.75 4.28 0.06
CA MET A 86 0.70 4.13 -1.40
C MET A 86 2.09 4.01 -1.99
N LEU A 87 2.19 3.22 -3.05
CA LEU A 87 3.41 3.01 -3.81
C LEU A 87 3.12 3.31 -5.27
N CYS A 88 3.91 4.19 -5.91
CA CYS A 88 3.68 4.56 -7.30
C CYS A 88 4.97 4.56 -8.12
N ASP A 89 4.82 4.25 -9.41
CA ASP A 89 5.91 4.34 -10.38
C ASP A 89 5.96 5.78 -10.93
N GLU A 90 6.78 6.63 -10.30
CA GLU A 90 6.89 8.05 -10.64
C GLU A 90 7.54 8.28 -12.01
N VAL A 91 8.33 7.31 -12.47
CA VAL A 91 9.01 7.42 -13.77
C VAL A 91 8.02 7.14 -14.90
N ALA A 92 7.28 6.04 -14.79
CA ALA A 92 6.30 5.65 -15.81
C ALA A 92 5.07 6.57 -15.78
N TYR A 93 4.65 7.03 -14.58
CA TYR A 93 3.40 7.77 -14.41
C TYR A 93 3.59 9.02 -13.53
N PRO A 94 4.21 10.09 -14.08
CA PRO A 94 4.47 11.29 -13.27
C PRO A 94 3.20 11.94 -12.69
N GLN A 95 2.06 11.84 -13.39
CA GLN A 95 0.80 12.39 -12.89
C GLN A 95 0.30 11.65 -11.66
N LEU A 96 0.47 10.32 -11.62
CA LEU A 96 0.12 9.53 -10.44
C LEU A 96 0.94 9.96 -9.23
N ALA A 97 2.23 10.25 -9.42
CA ALA A 97 3.09 10.74 -8.35
C ALA A 97 2.55 12.03 -7.74
N ARG A 98 2.08 12.96 -8.59
CA ARG A 98 1.47 14.21 -8.12
C ARG A 98 0.18 13.97 -7.35
N ASP A 99 -0.66 13.08 -7.85
CA ASP A 99 -1.94 12.75 -7.22
C ASP A 99 -1.74 12.10 -5.85
N VAL A 100 -0.75 11.22 -5.74
CA VAL A 100 -0.38 10.58 -4.47
C VAL A 100 0.15 11.60 -3.47
N MET A 101 0.99 12.53 -3.93
CA MET A 101 1.50 13.62 -3.08
C MET A 101 0.35 14.46 -2.53
N ARG A 102 -0.64 14.80 -3.38
CA ARG A 102 -1.82 15.57 -2.95
C ARG A 102 -2.62 14.81 -1.91
N ALA A 103 -2.79 13.49 -2.09
CA ALA A 103 -3.49 12.65 -1.12
C ALA A 103 -2.79 12.68 0.24
N LYS A 104 -1.46 12.61 0.26
CA LYS A 104 -0.67 12.72 1.49
C LYS A 104 -0.85 14.08 2.14
N GLN A 105 -0.76 15.16 1.37
CA GLN A 105 -0.92 16.53 1.88
C GLN A 105 -2.32 16.75 2.46
N ALA A 106 -3.35 16.12 1.87
CA ALA A 106 -4.72 16.22 2.34
C ALA A 106 -5.01 15.30 3.54
N GLY A 107 -4.03 14.53 4.02
CA GLY A 107 -4.22 13.63 5.14
C GLY A 107 -5.01 12.37 4.82
N GLN A 108 -5.20 12.05 3.54
CA GLN A 108 -5.97 10.88 3.11
C GLN A 108 -5.17 9.57 3.21
N ILE A 109 -3.85 9.66 3.20
CA ILE A 109 -2.95 8.53 3.40
C ILE A 109 -1.88 8.93 4.42
N ASP A 110 -1.21 7.93 4.99
CA ASP A 110 -0.20 8.16 6.03
C ASP A 110 1.20 8.32 5.46
N ALA A 111 1.49 7.67 4.35
CA ALA A 111 2.79 7.77 3.68
C ALA A 111 2.67 7.31 2.23
N PHE A 112 3.66 7.66 1.43
CA PHE A 112 3.81 7.12 0.08
C PHE A 112 5.28 6.94 -0.27
N PHE A 113 5.56 6.06 -1.24
CA PHE A 113 6.90 5.81 -1.73
C PHE A 113 6.87 5.70 -3.24
N TYR A 114 7.99 6.07 -3.87
CA TYR A 114 8.22 5.85 -5.29
C TYR A 114 8.81 4.47 -5.53
N ALA A 115 8.51 3.87 -6.67
CA ALA A 115 9.01 2.54 -7.01
C ALA A 115 10.54 2.46 -7.07
N SER A 116 11.22 3.61 -7.26
CA SER A 116 12.68 3.71 -7.26
C SER A 116 13.31 3.70 -5.86
N VAL A 117 12.51 3.64 -4.80
CA VAL A 117 13.01 3.62 -3.42
C VAL A 117 13.90 2.40 -3.18
N THR A 118 14.95 2.57 -2.35
CA THR A 118 15.78 1.43 -1.95
C THR A 118 15.05 0.55 -0.95
N ALA A 119 15.42 -0.73 -0.90
CA ALA A 119 14.85 -1.66 0.06
C ALA A 119 15.09 -1.19 1.49
N GLU A 120 16.29 -0.71 1.79
CA GLU A 120 16.66 -0.23 3.12
C GLU A 120 15.81 0.96 3.55
N TYR A 121 15.60 1.93 2.66
CA TYR A 121 14.78 3.10 2.98
C TYR A 121 13.32 2.71 3.18
N LEU A 122 12.78 1.91 2.27
CA LEU A 122 11.37 1.49 2.33
C LEU A 122 11.08 0.75 3.64
N THR A 123 11.89 -0.23 3.97
CA THR A 123 11.65 -1.05 5.17
C THR A 123 11.85 -0.25 6.45
N ALA A 124 12.85 0.62 6.50
CA ALA A 124 13.08 1.49 7.66
C ALA A 124 11.92 2.47 7.86
N ALA A 125 11.45 3.09 6.78
CA ALA A 125 10.35 4.05 6.85
C ALA A 125 9.03 3.37 7.23
N LEU A 126 8.76 2.19 6.70
CA LEU A 126 7.57 1.42 7.08
C LEU A 126 7.62 0.99 8.55
N ASN A 127 8.78 0.62 9.03
CA ASN A 127 8.94 0.22 10.43
C ASN A 127 8.76 1.39 11.40
N ALA A 128 8.98 2.60 10.93
CA ALA A 128 8.83 3.83 11.73
C ALA A 128 7.39 4.34 11.83
N LEU A 129 6.47 3.77 11.05
CA LEU A 129 5.06 4.22 11.05
C LEU A 129 4.30 3.87 12.34
#